data_8d93de744cb7e0a7e5cfbecdd4a09d64
#
_entry.id   8d93de744cb7e0a7e5cfbecdd4a09d64
#
_cell.length_a   1.000
_cell.length_b   1.000
_cell.length_c   1.000
_cell.angle_alpha   90.00
_cell.angle_beta   90.00
_cell.angle_gamma   90.00
#
_symmetry.space_group_name_H-M   'P 1'
#
loop_
_entity.id
_entity.type
_entity.pdbx_description
1 polymer ?
#
loop_
_entity_poly.entity_id
_entity_poly.type
_entity_poly.pdbx_seq_one_letter_code
_entity_poly.pdbx_strand_id
1 'polypeptide(L)'
;LEAAQTMGFNEIQFDYVRFPDGTWGYDEAGTIDYRNINDESRAQAVQRFLQYAADRLHEAGVYVSADVFGECAEKYVTAYGQYWAAISGVVDAISAMPYPDHYAASGSWLPWEHPYETMKTFGEKAAARQQETPSPAAVRTWIQCYNAIQEPYNTYGPDEIAAQIRALTETGNTGGYMTWNAASSLDKYRYVSGVFE
;
A
#
# COMPACT_ATOMS: atom_id res chain seq x y z
N LEU A 1 0.95 -15.83 14.33
CA LEU A 1 2.11 -16.72 14.54
C LEU A 1 1.70 -18.19 14.47
N GLU A 2 0.73 -18.62 15.25
CA GLU A 2 0.24 -20.02 15.23
C GLU A 2 -0.27 -20.43 13.83
N ALA A 3 -1.07 -19.57 13.17
CA ALA A 3 -1.55 -19.84 11.82
C ALA A 3 -0.39 -19.97 10.82
N ALA A 4 0.61 -19.10 10.89
CA ALA A 4 1.78 -19.18 10.04
C ALA A 4 2.54 -20.50 10.23
N GLN A 5 2.78 -20.89 11.48
CA GLN A 5 3.49 -22.11 11.81
C GLN A 5 2.72 -23.39 11.45
N THR A 6 1.40 -23.41 11.65
CA THR A 6 0.57 -24.60 11.42
C THR A 6 0.14 -24.75 9.96
N MET A 7 -0.06 -23.63 9.24
CA MET A 7 -0.50 -23.61 7.84
C MET A 7 0.66 -23.53 6.84
N GLY A 8 1.89 -23.24 7.31
CA GLY A 8 3.08 -23.18 6.47
C GLY A 8 3.18 -21.91 5.64
N PHE A 9 2.56 -20.80 6.05
CA PHE A 9 2.77 -19.51 5.40
C PHE A 9 4.21 -19.02 5.65
N ASN A 10 4.87 -18.58 4.60
CA ASN A 10 6.22 -18.02 4.65
C ASN A 10 6.24 -16.49 4.75
N GLU A 11 5.08 -15.85 4.64
CA GLU A 11 4.88 -14.41 4.79
C GLU A 11 3.50 -14.13 5.38
N ILE A 12 3.42 -13.15 6.27
CA ILE A 12 2.17 -12.58 6.80
C ILE A 12 2.10 -11.11 6.38
N GLN A 13 1.05 -10.76 5.66
CA GLN A 13 0.77 -9.39 5.22
C GLN A 13 -0.32 -8.77 6.10
N PHE A 14 -0.01 -7.62 6.69
CA PHE A 14 -0.96 -6.86 7.51
C PHE A 14 -1.67 -5.82 6.65
N ASP A 15 -2.97 -5.99 6.49
CA ASP A 15 -3.86 -4.99 5.90
C ASP A 15 -4.53 -4.15 7.00
N TYR A 16 -5.00 -2.96 6.65
CA TYR A 16 -5.64 -2.02 7.59
C TYR A 16 -4.79 -1.67 8.83
N VAL A 17 -3.47 -1.74 8.72
CA VAL A 17 -2.54 -1.34 9.78
C VAL A 17 -2.46 0.19 9.88
N ARG A 18 -3.52 0.78 10.39
CA ARG A 18 -3.75 2.23 10.46
C ARG A 18 -4.84 2.59 11.46
N PHE A 19 -4.90 3.87 11.83
CA PHE A 19 -6.05 4.41 12.55
C PHE A 19 -7.24 4.63 11.58
N PRO A 20 -8.48 4.73 12.09
CA PRO A 20 -9.67 4.95 11.27
C PRO A 20 -9.60 6.26 10.46
N ASP A 21 -10.32 6.31 9.35
CA ASP A 21 -10.54 7.56 8.63
C ASP A 21 -11.30 8.56 9.51
N GLY A 22 -11.02 9.86 9.35
CA GLY A 22 -11.63 10.90 10.18
C GLY A 22 -11.12 10.95 11.62
N THR A 23 -9.99 10.34 11.91
CA THR A 23 -9.39 10.25 13.26
C THR A 23 -9.26 11.61 13.96
N TRP A 24 -8.94 12.67 13.24
CA TRP A 24 -8.87 14.03 13.80
C TRP A 24 -10.21 14.51 14.37
N GLY A 25 -11.33 14.18 13.71
CA GLY A 25 -12.66 14.54 14.21
C GLY A 25 -13.04 13.74 15.47
N TYR A 26 -12.60 12.50 15.57
CA TYR A 26 -12.77 11.71 16.80
C TYR A 26 -11.95 12.25 17.97
N ASP A 27 -10.75 12.76 17.69
CA ASP A 27 -9.88 13.40 18.70
C ASP A 27 -10.52 14.69 19.22
N GLU A 28 -10.98 15.57 18.31
CA GLU A 28 -11.66 16.82 18.69
C GLU A 28 -12.94 16.56 19.51
N ALA A 29 -13.69 15.54 19.14
CA ALA A 29 -14.92 15.16 19.84
C ALA A 29 -14.65 14.41 21.15
N GLY A 30 -13.43 13.92 21.40
CA GLY A 30 -13.10 13.09 22.55
C GLY A 30 -13.91 11.79 22.64
N THR A 31 -14.34 11.27 21.48
CA THR A 31 -15.26 10.12 21.40
C THR A 31 -14.56 8.77 21.43
N ILE A 32 -13.24 8.72 21.22
CA ILE A 32 -12.45 7.50 21.21
C ILE A 32 -11.35 7.57 22.26
N ASP A 33 -11.33 6.60 23.16
CA ASP A 33 -10.18 6.35 24.03
C ASP A 33 -9.26 5.31 23.36
N TYR A 34 -8.13 5.76 22.81
CA TYR A 34 -7.12 4.88 22.19
C TYR A 34 -6.26 4.15 23.24
N ARG A 35 -6.47 4.39 24.55
CA ARG A 35 -5.66 3.84 25.65
C ARG A 35 -4.17 4.05 25.43
N ASN A 36 -3.81 5.24 24.96
CA ASN A 36 -2.44 5.63 24.65
C ASN A 36 -1.63 5.92 25.91
N ILE A 37 -1.33 4.87 26.69
CA ILE A 37 -0.61 4.97 27.96
C ILE A 37 0.86 5.37 27.79
N ASN A 38 1.40 5.26 26.58
CA ASN A 38 2.79 5.56 26.27
C ASN A 38 3.00 6.95 25.68
N ASP A 39 1.93 7.70 25.48
CA ASP A 39 1.95 9.02 24.82
C ASP A 39 2.61 8.99 23.43
N GLU A 40 2.33 7.93 22.68
CA GLU A 40 2.87 7.72 21.33
C GLU A 40 2.06 8.49 20.28
N SER A 41 2.74 9.02 19.28
CA SER A 41 2.06 9.43 18.04
C SER A 41 1.48 8.23 17.30
N ARG A 42 0.50 8.45 16.40
CA ARG A 42 -0.10 7.38 15.60
C ARG A 42 0.95 6.61 14.79
N ALA A 43 1.92 7.32 14.21
CA ALA A 43 3.00 6.66 13.45
C ALA A 43 3.89 5.78 14.34
N GLN A 44 4.17 6.22 15.56
CA GLN A 44 4.92 5.40 16.52
C GLN A 44 4.14 4.17 16.95
N ALA A 45 2.83 4.29 17.16
CA ALA A 45 1.98 3.16 17.52
C ALA A 45 1.90 2.12 16.38
N VAL A 46 1.75 2.57 15.12
CA VAL A 46 1.77 1.70 13.94
C VAL A 46 3.14 1.02 13.79
N GLN A 47 4.22 1.78 13.87
CA GLN A 47 5.58 1.23 13.80
C GLN A 47 5.83 0.20 14.90
N ARG A 48 5.48 0.50 16.14
CA ARG A 48 5.68 -0.41 17.29
C ARG A 48 4.90 -1.72 17.12
N PHE A 49 3.67 -1.65 16.60
CA PHE A 49 2.90 -2.85 16.29
C PHE A 49 3.61 -3.71 15.24
N LEU A 50 4.04 -3.10 14.13
CA LEU A 50 4.73 -3.82 13.06
C LEU A 50 6.09 -4.35 13.50
N GLN A 51 6.84 -3.61 14.32
CA GLN A 51 8.11 -4.09 14.90
C GLN A 51 7.87 -5.33 15.77
N TYR A 52 6.87 -5.28 16.66
CA TYR A 52 6.52 -6.43 17.48
C TYR A 52 6.13 -7.64 16.63
N ALA A 53 5.34 -7.42 15.57
CA ALA A 53 4.92 -8.48 14.65
C ALA A 53 6.14 -9.05 13.90
N ALA A 54 7.02 -8.19 13.38
CA ALA A 54 8.24 -8.60 12.68
C ALA A 54 9.16 -9.43 13.57
N ASP A 55 9.45 -8.96 14.78
CA ASP A 55 10.30 -9.69 15.73
C ASP A 55 9.77 -11.11 15.97
N ARG A 56 8.47 -11.24 16.21
CA ARG A 56 7.82 -12.53 16.50
C ARG A 56 7.73 -13.46 15.29
N LEU A 57 7.51 -12.91 14.10
CA LEU A 57 7.38 -13.72 12.87
C LEU A 57 8.75 -14.12 12.34
N HIS A 58 9.74 -13.24 12.40
CA HIS A 58 11.13 -13.57 12.03
C HIS A 58 11.72 -14.68 12.90
N GLU A 59 11.43 -14.73 14.22
CA GLU A 59 11.81 -15.86 15.09
C GLU A 59 11.27 -17.21 14.57
N ALA A 60 10.14 -17.17 13.84
CA ALA A 60 9.53 -18.36 13.24
C ALA A 60 9.95 -18.59 11.77
N GLY A 61 10.86 -17.75 11.22
CA GLY A 61 11.28 -17.81 9.82
C GLY A 61 10.22 -17.33 8.83
N VAL A 62 9.31 -16.43 9.24
CA VAL A 62 8.20 -15.92 8.44
C VAL A 62 8.41 -14.44 8.17
N TYR A 63 8.32 -14.03 6.90
CA TYR A 63 8.43 -12.64 6.47
C TYR A 63 7.18 -11.84 6.84
N VAL A 64 7.36 -10.52 6.92
CA VAL A 64 6.29 -9.57 7.26
C VAL A 64 6.14 -8.52 6.18
N SER A 65 4.91 -8.29 5.74
CA SER A 65 4.57 -7.18 4.86
C SER A 65 3.41 -6.36 5.40
N ALA A 66 3.29 -5.13 4.93
CA ALA A 66 2.21 -4.24 5.35
C ALA A 66 1.61 -3.49 4.16
N ASP A 67 0.29 -3.48 4.10
CA ASP A 67 -0.46 -2.67 3.14
C ASP A 67 -0.58 -1.23 3.65
N VAL A 68 -0.29 -0.29 2.77
CA VAL A 68 -0.38 1.14 3.06
C VAL A 68 -1.12 1.87 1.95
N PHE A 69 -1.76 2.98 2.25
CA PHE A 69 -2.31 3.84 1.21
C PHE A 69 -1.21 4.45 0.33
N GLY A 70 -1.53 4.75 -0.93
CA GLY A 70 -0.62 5.45 -1.83
C GLY A 70 -0.12 6.79 -1.27
N GLU A 71 -0.96 7.47 -0.46
CA GLU A 71 -0.63 8.70 0.26
C GLU A 71 0.57 8.53 1.22
N CYS A 72 0.85 7.32 1.69
CA CYS A 72 2.00 7.05 2.57
C CYS A 72 3.34 7.40 1.92
N ALA A 73 3.42 7.48 0.58
CA ALA A 73 4.60 7.93 -0.15
C ALA A 73 4.85 9.45 -0.07
N GLU A 74 3.94 10.22 0.52
CA GLU A 74 4.15 11.65 0.78
C GLU A 74 5.17 11.89 1.91
N LYS A 75 5.63 13.15 2.03
CA LYS A 75 6.67 13.52 3.03
C LYS A 75 6.16 13.68 4.45
N TYR A 76 4.86 13.61 4.64
CA TYR A 76 4.23 13.83 5.94
C TYR A 76 3.68 12.53 6.52
N VAL A 77 3.45 12.53 7.81
CA VAL A 77 2.70 11.46 8.49
C VAL A 77 1.22 11.62 8.15
N THR A 78 0.62 10.58 7.60
CA THR A 78 -0.81 10.61 7.28
C THR A 78 -1.67 10.74 8.54
N ALA A 79 -2.89 11.27 8.41
CA ALA A 79 -3.79 11.45 9.55
C ALA A 79 -4.11 10.14 10.29
N TYR A 80 -4.06 9.02 9.59
CA TYR A 80 -4.29 7.68 10.12
C TYR A 80 -3.00 6.95 10.57
N GLY A 81 -1.87 7.66 10.64
CA GLY A 81 -0.64 7.17 11.26
C GLY A 81 0.29 6.36 10.36
N GLN A 82 0.02 6.26 9.06
CA GLN A 82 0.98 5.65 8.14
C GLN A 82 2.07 6.66 7.78
N TYR A 83 3.31 6.24 7.95
CA TYR A 83 4.50 7.00 7.58
C TYR A 83 5.52 6.07 6.97
N TRP A 84 5.93 6.34 5.73
CA TRP A 84 6.72 5.42 4.92
C TRP A 84 7.97 4.90 5.64
N ALA A 85 8.83 5.78 6.11
CA ALA A 85 10.09 5.39 6.74
C ALA A 85 9.88 4.57 8.03
N ALA A 86 8.83 4.87 8.79
CA ALA A 86 8.50 4.13 10.02
C ALA A 86 8.03 2.70 9.72
N ILE A 87 7.36 2.48 8.60
CA ILE A 87 6.86 1.16 8.19
C ILE A 87 7.93 0.42 7.40
N SER A 88 8.50 1.03 6.34
CA SER A 88 9.50 0.41 5.48
C SER A 88 10.78 0.03 6.22
N GLY A 89 11.10 0.70 7.33
CA GLY A 89 12.27 0.37 8.16
C GLY A 89 12.10 -0.87 9.05
N VAL A 90 10.91 -1.47 9.12
CA VAL A 90 10.63 -2.58 10.06
C VAL A 90 10.01 -3.82 9.42
N VAL A 91 9.41 -3.71 8.24
CA VAL A 91 8.82 -4.85 7.49
C VAL A 91 9.77 -5.33 6.39
N ASP A 92 9.54 -6.53 5.86
CA ASP A 92 10.32 -7.06 4.73
C ASP A 92 9.80 -6.53 3.38
N ALA A 93 8.49 -6.28 3.27
CA ALA A 93 7.90 -5.62 2.10
C ALA A 93 6.86 -4.58 2.51
N ILE A 94 6.90 -3.43 1.84
CA ILE A 94 5.87 -2.40 1.94
C ILE A 94 5.03 -2.40 0.67
N SER A 95 3.71 -2.54 0.82
CA SER A 95 2.78 -2.79 -0.27
C SER A 95 1.77 -1.65 -0.34
N ALA A 96 2.12 -0.59 -1.05
CA ALA A 96 1.21 0.54 -1.22
C ALA A 96 0.07 0.22 -2.19
N MET A 97 -1.06 0.88 -2.00
CA MET A 97 -2.31 0.74 -2.77
C MET A 97 -2.63 2.05 -3.53
N PRO A 98 -1.81 2.47 -4.52
CA PRO A 98 -2.00 3.72 -5.26
C PRO A 98 -2.97 3.54 -6.44
N TYR A 99 -4.16 2.97 -6.19
CA TYR A 99 -5.13 2.75 -7.27
C TYR A 99 -5.52 4.07 -7.93
N PRO A 100 -5.38 4.20 -9.25
CA PRO A 100 -5.66 5.47 -9.95
C PRO A 100 -7.04 6.06 -9.65
N ASP A 101 -8.08 5.23 -9.50
CA ASP A 101 -9.44 5.69 -9.22
C ASP A 101 -9.72 6.06 -7.75
N HIS A 102 -8.71 5.94 -6.88
CA HIS A 102 -8.76 6.39 -5.48
C HIS A 102 -8.12 7.78 -5.28
N TYR A 103 -7.46 8.33 -6.31
CA TYR A 103 -6.95 9.70 -6.26
C TYR A 103 -8.02 10.70 -6.69
N ALA A 104 -8.01 11.88 -6.06
CA ALA A 104 -8.94 12.94 -6.39
C ALA A 104 -8.67 13.53 -7.77
N ALA A 105 -9.73 13.83 -8.50
CA ALA A 105 -9.64 14.61 -9.73
C ALA A 105 -9.10 16.02 -9.45
N SER A 106 -8.32 16.57 -10.39
CA SER A 106 -7.80 17.94 -10.33
C SER A 106 -8.17 18.70 -11.60
N GLY A 107 -9.22 19.48 -11.53
CA GLY A 107 -9.82 20.13 -12.71
C GLY A 107 -10.29 19.10 -13.73
N SER A 108 -9.76 19.15 -14.95
CA SER A 108 -10.04 18.18 -16.01
C SER A 108 -9.12 16.94 -15.97
N TRP A 109 -8.17 16.88 -15.06
CA TRP A 109 -7.29 15.73 -14.90
C TRP A 109 -7.97 14.68 -14.03
N LEU A 110 -8.20 13.50 -14.62
CA LEU A 110 -8.80 12.34 -13.97
C LEU A 110 -7.75 11.25 -13.85
N PRO A 111 -7.24 10.95 -12.64
CA PRO A 111 -6.13 9.99 -12.46
C PRO A 111 -6.40 8.61 -13.05
N TRP A 112 -7.65 8.15 -13.03
CA TRP A 112 -8.05 6.85 -13.61
C TRP A 112 -8.10 6.81 -15.15
N GLU A 113 -8.04 7.95 -15.83
CA GLU A 113 -7.82 8.01 -17.27
C GLU A 113 -6.34 7.99 -17.64
N HIS A 114 -5.46 8.18 -16.64
CA HIS A 114 -4.02 8.32 -16.80
C HIS A 114 -3.25 7.36 -15.86
N PRO A 115 -3.47 6.03 -15.96
CA PRO A 115 -2.87 5.07 -15.02
C PRO A 115 -1.34 5.07 -15.02
N TYR A 116 -0.70 5.31 -16.17
CA TYR A 116 0.76 5.39 -16.25
C TYR A 116 1.30 6.58 -15.45
N GLU A 117 0.79 7.79 -15.71
CA GLU A 117 1.27 9.01 -15.08
C GLU A 117 0.98 9.03 -13.58
N THR A 118 -0.18 8.51 -13.19
CA THR A 118 -0.56 8.38 -11.77
C THR A 118 0.38 7.44 -11.04
N MET A 119 0.63 6.25 -11.60
CA MET A 119 1.53 5.28 -11.00
C MET A 119 3.00 5.71 -11.05
N LYS A 120 3.40 6.45 -12.08
CA LYS A 120 4.75 7.02 -12.16
C LYS A 120 4.98 8.06 -11.08
N THR A 121 4.03 8.98 -10.90
CA THR A 121 4.10 9.99 -9.83
C THR A 121 4.19 9.32 -8.45
N PHE A 122 3.40 8.30 -8.19
CA PHE A 122 3.50 7.51 -6.96
C PHE A 122 4.89 6.87 -6.85
N GLY A 123 5.35 6.17 -7.90
CA GLY A 123 6.61 5.45 -7.91
C GLY A 123 7.83 6.33 -7.65
N GLU A 124 7.85 7.55 -8.22
CA GLU A 124 8.90 8.55 -7.96
C GLU A 124 8.93 8.98 -6.48
N LYS A 125 7.75 9.19 -5.88
CA LYS A 125 7.64 9.51 -4.45
C LYS A 125 8.10 8.35 -3.57
N ALA A 126 7.66 7.14 -3.87
CA ALA A 126 8.06 5.92 -3.15
C ALA A 126 9.58 5.71 -3.22
N ALA A 127 10.19 5.84 -4.41
CA ALA A 127 11.63 5.74 -4.59
C ALA A 127 12.39 6.79 -3.76
N ALA A 128 11.90 8.04 -3.71
CA ALA A 128 12.48 9.07 -2.86
C ALA A 128 12.39 8.73 -1.37
N ARG A 129 11.26 8.17 -0.90
CA ARG A 129 11.13 7.73 0.50
C ARG A 129 12.05 6.56 0.83
N GLN A 130 12.23 5.63 -0.10
CA GLN A 130 13.16 4.51 0.06
C GLN A 130 14.60 4.98 0.26
N GLN A 131 15.04 5.99 -0.50
CA GLN A 131 16.38 6.58 -0.34
C GLN A 131 16.59 7.25 1.02
N GLU A 132 15.52 7.75 1.64
CA GLU A 132 15.57 8.41 2.96
C GLU A 132 15.43 7.41 4.12
N THR A 133 15.07 6.16 3.85
CA THR A 133 14.83 5.12 4.86
C THR A 133 16.06 4.24 5.04
N PRO A 134 16.64 4.16 6.25
CA PRO A 134 17.70 3.21 6.53
C PRO A 134 17.20 1.76 6.40
N SER A 135 17.93 0.90 5.66
CA SER A 135 17.57 -0.50 5.44
C SER A 135 16.12 -0.70 5.01
N PRO A 136 15.68 -0.10 3.89
CA PRO A 136 14.28 -0.08 3.51
C PRO A 136 13.80 -1.45 3.03
N ALA A 137 12.51 -1.74 3.29
CA ALA A 137 11.80 -2.91 2.79
C ALA A 137 11.78 -2.99 1.26
N ALA A 138 11.51 -4.16 0.70
CA ALA A 138 11.16 -4.27 -0.71
C ALA A 138 9.83 -3.54 -0.99
N VAL A 139 9.76 -2.76 -2.08
CA VAL A 139 8.51 -2.13 -2.51
C VAL A 139 7.76 -3.08 -3.43
N ARG A 140 6.59 -3.56 -2.98
CA ARG A 140 5.73 -4.48 -3.72
C ARG A 140 4.33 -3.89 -3.82
N THR A 141 4.12 -3.07 -4.84
CA THR A 141 2.93 -2.22 -4.98
C THR A 141 1.72 -3.00 -5.49
N TRP A 142 0.55 -2.73 -4.94
CA TRP A 142 -0.72 -3.16 -5.50
C TRP A 142 -1.06 -2.35 -6.76
N ILE A 143 -1.50 -3.00 -7.81
CA ILE A 143 -2.00 -2.36 -9.03
C ILE A 143 -3.50 -2.63 -9.21
N GLN A 144 -4.19 -1.67 -9.81
CA GLN A 144 -5.62 -1.76 -10.07
C GLN A 144 -5.89 -2.74 -11.22
N CYS A 145 -6.55 -3.87 -10.93
CA CYS A 145 -6.94 -4.89 -11.90
C CYS A 145 -8.47 -5.02 -11.98
N TYR A 146 -9.17 -3.90 -11.95
CA TYR A 146 -10.62 -3.77 -12.12
C TYR A 146 -10.92 -2.47 -12.87
N ASN A 147 -12.11 -2.35 -13.47
CA ASN A 147 -12.50 -1.13 -14.18
C ASN A 147 -12.70 0.01 -13.19
N ALA A 148 -12.34 1.24 -13.59
CA ALA A 148 -12.52 2.41 -12.75
C ALA A 148 -13.96 2.54 -12.26
N ILE A 149 -14.12 2.86 -10.98
CA ILE A 149 -15.43 3.04 -10.31
C ILE A 149 -15.90 4.49 -10.31
N GLN A 150 -15.08 5.40 -10.83
CA GLN A 150 -15.39 6.82 -11.00
C GLN A 150 -15.78 7.12 -12.44
N GLU A 151 -16.63 8.12 -12.67
CA GLU A 151 -16.96 8.58 -14.02
C GLU A 151 -15.82 9.37 -14.69
N PRO A 152 -15.56 9.16 -15.99
CA PRO A 152 -16.09 8.08 -16.82
C PRO A 152 -15.53 6.72 -16.39
N TYR A 153 -16.39 5.70 -16.39
CA TYR A 153 -16.04 4.34 -15.91
C TYR A 153 -15.09 3.63 -16.90
N ASN A 154 -13.84 4.02 -16.88
CA ASN A 154 -12.84 3.51 -17.81
C ASN A 154 -12.60 2.01 -17.64
N THR A 155 -12.51 1.31 -18.77
CA THR A 155 -12.12 -0.10 -18.78
C THR A 155 -10.61 -0.21 -18.56
N TYR A 156 -10.22 -1.00 -17.59
CA TYR A 156 -8.81 -1.35 -17.35
C TYR A 156 -8.52 -2.70 -18.00
N GLY A 157 -8.10 -2.64 -19.26
CA GLY A 157 -7.68 -3.80 -20.05
C GLY A 157 -6.18 -4.06 -19.95
N PRO A 158 -5.62 -4.85 -20.87
CA PRO A 158 -4.19 -5.15 -20.92
C PRO A 158 -3.31 -3.89 -20.94
N ASP A 159 -3.69 -2.87 -21.69
CA ASP A 159 -2.90 -1.65 -21.86
C ASP A 159 -2.78 -0.85 -20.56
N GLU A 160 -3.88 -0.69 -19.80
CA GLU A 160 -3.91 0.03 -18.53
C GLU A 160 -3.14 -0.74 -17.43
N ILE A 161 -3.20 -2.08 -17.44
CA ILE A 161 -2.43 -2.91 -16.52
C ILE A 161 -0.94 -2.81 -16.86
N ALA A 162 -0.57 -2.98 -18.14
CA ALA A 162 0.82 -2.84 -18.60
C ALA A 162 1.39 -1.44 -18.29
N ALA A 163 0.58 -0.39 -18.43
CA ALA A 163 0.97 0.99 -18.13
C ALA A 163 1.36 1.16 -16.65
N GLN A 164 0.59 0.59 -15.73
CA GLN A 164 0.89 0.60 -14.29
C GLN A 164 2.20 -0.13 -13.98
N ILE A 165 2.39 -1.33 -14.52
CA ILE A 165 3.60 -2.14 -14.33
C ILE A 165 4.83 -1.42 -14.86
N ARG A 166 4.74 -0.86 -16.09
CA ARG A 166 5.81 -0.08 -16.70
C ARG A 166 6.22 1.12 -15.86
N ALA A 167 5.25 1.88 -15.36
CA ALA A 167 5.51 3.04 -14.51
C ALA A 167 6.27 2.68 -13.24
N LEU A 168 5.89 1.60 -12.56
CA LEU A 168 6.58 1.11 -11.37
C LEU A 168 8.00 0.64 -11.69
N THR A 169 8.20 -0.06 -12.79
CA THR A 169 9.52 -0.53 -13.23
C THR A 169 10.46 0.64 -13.55
N GLU A 170 9.98 1.62 -14.30
CA GLU A 170 10.75 2.81 -14.69
C GLU A 170 11.15 3.70 -13.49
N THR A 171 10.39 3.65 -12.41
CA THR A 171 10.66 4.41 -11.17
C THR A 171 11.47 3.63 -10.13
N GLY A 172 11.95 2.44 -10.48
CA GLY A 172 12.81 1.65 -9.61
C GLY A 172 12.08 0.89 -8.51
N ASN A 173 10.76 0.77 -8.57
CA ASN A 173 9.96 -0.04 -7.64
C ASN A 173 9.96 -1.51 -8.12
N THR A 174 11.06 -2.20 -7.88
CA THR A 174 11.37 -3.52 -8.46
C THR A 174 11.15 -4.70 -7.51
N GLY A 175 10.52 -4.49 -6.37
CA GLY A 175 10.17 -5.56 -5.41
C GLY A 175 8.97 -6.41 -5.87
N GLY A 176 8.52 -6.23 -7.11
CA GLY A 176 7.33 -6.87 -7.65
C GLY A 176 6.07 -6.03 -7.50
N TYR A 177 4.96 -6.63 -7.88
CA TYR A 177 3.62 -6.03 -7.72
C TYR A 177 2.59 -7.10 -7.40
N MET A 178 1.45 -6.67 -6.88
CA MET A 178 0.26 -7.49 -6.67
C MET A 178 -0.92 -6.86 -7.40
N THR A 179 -1.89 -7.69 -7.81
CA THR A 179 -3.07 -7.21 -8.51
C THR A 179 -4.28 -7.21 -7.59
N TRP A 180 -5.00 -6.11 -7.54
CA TRP A 180 -6.24 -6.01 -6.77
C TRP A 180 -7.47 -6.06 -7.66
N ASN A 181 -8.37 -7.00 -7.35
CA ASN A 181 -9.71 -7.09 -7.92
C ASN A 181 -10.66 -7.62 -6.85
N ALA A 182 -11.45 -6.73 -6.23
CA ALA A 182 -12.37 -7.08 -5.15
C ALA A 182 -13.40 -8.14 -5.53
N ALA A 183 -13.81 -8.18 -6.81
CA ALA A 183 -14.73 -9.19 -7.32
C ALA A 183 -14.07 -10.56 -7.55
N SER A 184 -12.75 -10.67 -7.41
CA SER A 184 -11.97 -11.89 -7.72
C SER A 184 -12.34 -12.48 -9.08
N SER A 185 -12.56 -11.61 -10.09
CA SER A 185 -13.10 -11.99 -11.40
C SER A 185 -12.09 -12.79 -12.21
N LEU A 186 -12.32 -14.07 -12.34
CA LEU A 186 -11.51 -14.96 -13.16
C LEU A 186 -11.50 -14.54 -14.63
N ASP A 187 -12.62 -14.02 -15.15
CA ASP A 187 -12.69 -13.58 -16.54
C ASP A 187 -11.85 -12.32 -16.77
N LYS A 188 -11.78 -11.42 -15.77
CA LYS A 188 -10.88 -10.27 -15.81
C LYS A 188 -9.42 -10.72 -15.89
N TYR A 189 -9.01 -11.64 -15.03
CA TYR A 189 -7.64 -12.16 -15.03
C TYR A 189 -7.29 -12.91 -16.33
N ARG A 190 -8.22 -13.68 -16.88
CA ARG A 190 -8.03 -14.32 -18.20
C ARG A 190 -7.86 -13.29 -19.31
N TYR A 191 -8.65 -12.22 -19.29
CA TYR A 191 -8.59 -11.17 -20.30
C TYR A 191 -7.25 -10.42 -20.29
N VAL A 192 -6.66 -10.21 -19.13
CA VAL A 192 -5.40 -9.46 -18.97
C VAL A 192 -4.16 -10.37 -18.80
N SER A 193 -4.30 -11.69 -18.87
CA SER A 193 -3.23 -12.65 -18.54
C SER A 193 -1.94 -12.44 -19.30
N GLY A 194 -2.01 -12.08 -20.59
CA GLY A 194 -0.84 -11.85 -21.43
C GLY A 194 0.05 -10.68 -21.00
N VAL A 195 -0.40 -9.85 -20.06
CA VAL A 195 0.42 -8.75 -19.51
C VAL A 195 1.43 -9.26 -18.46
N PHE A 196 1.18 -10.42 -17.88
CA PHE A 196 1.98 -11.00 -16.79
C PHE A 196 3.06 -11.97 -17.27
N GLU A 197 3.10 -12.25 -18.57
CA GLU A 197 4.11 -13.08 -19.25
C GLU A 197 5.31 -12.24 -19.69
#